data_e483e9b88739dda975fa737fb68b5b2e
#
_entry.id   e483e9b88739dda975fa737fb68b5b2e
#
_cell.length_a   1.000
_cell.length_b   1.000
_cell.length_c   1.000
_cell.angle_alpha   90.00
_cell.angle_beta   90.00
_cell.angle_gamma   90.00
#
_symmetry.space_group_name_H-M   'P 1'
#
loop_
_entity.id
_entity.type
_entity.pdbx_description
1 polymer ?
#
loop_
_entity_poly.entity_id
_entity_poly.type
_entity_poly.pdbx_seq_one_letter_code
_entity_poly.pdbx_strand_id
1 'polypeptide(L)'
;MLDHPTGANSEGAFRLGFDPRVRLEFHGSKISSGGGLLLFRELDQTLGLHDLAGRALRDTRTGKNEVHNFVGLLRQSTFGRLGGYPDVNDAGRLARDPVMRQIVGGRAVDGQAASTRQMARFEADILASAQKRAALAELPGQWIDAMHEAQPPKWITLDMDSSVSPHPWGSGRHRMERPFWLRVRSSALRVRPVQRS
;
A
#
# COMPACT_ATOMS: atom_id res chain seq x y z
N MET A 1 9.10 -45.56 -2.65
CA MET A 1 9.91 -44.41 -3.10
C MET A 1 8.94 -43.47 -3.78
N LEU A 2 8.41 -42.53 -3.03
CA LEU A 2 7.42 -41.56 -3.56
C LEU A 2 8.20 -40.45 -4.25
N ASP A 3 8.14 -40.42 -5.57
CA ASP A 3 8.60 -39.34 -6.39
C ASP A 3 7.83 -38.09 -5.96
N HIS A 4 8.52 -37.17 -5.28
CA HIS A 4 8.02 -35.82 -5.12
C HIS A 4 8.05 -35.14 -6.49
N PRO A 5 6.93 -34.67 -7.01
CA PRO A 5 6.96 -33.87 -8.20
C PRO A 5 7.77 -32.61 -7.90
N THR A 6 9.01 -32.59 -8.33
CA THR A 6 9.77 -31.35 -8.49
C THR A 6 9.03 -30.54 -9.52
N GLY A 7 8.11 -29.71 -9.08
CA GLY A 7 7.35 -28.78 -9.92
C GLY A 7 8.23 -27.64 -10.44
N ALA A 8 9.31 -28.00 -11.08
CA ALA A 8 10.16 -27.07 -11.80
C ALA A 8 9.79 -27.07 -13.29
N ASN A 9 8.51 -26.86 -13.58
CA ASN A 9 8.16 -26.41 -14.91
C ASN A 9 8.44 -24.92 -14.97
N SER A 10 9.46 -24.55 -15.71
CA SER A 10 9.81 -23.17 -16.03
C SER A 10 8.67 -22.38 -16.70
N GLU A 11 7.62 -23.05 -17.12
CA GLU A 11 6.40 -22.46 -17.69
C GLU A 11 5.41 -21.93 -16.65
N GLY A 12 5.56 -22.27 -15.37
CA GLY A 12 4.69 -21.82 -14.26
C GLY A 12 5.23 -20.68 -13.43
N ALA A 13 6.42 -20.18 -13.71
CA ALA A 13 7.00 -19.07 -12.95
C ALA A 13 6.39 -17.74 -13.36
N PHE A 14 5.79 -17.03 -12.43
CA PHE A 14 5.26 -15.69 -12.66
C PHE A 14 6.43 -14.69 -12.71
N ARG A 15 6.59 -13.99 -13.83
CA ARG A 15 7.53 -12.88 -13.95
C ARG A 15 6.84 -11.60 -13.56
N LEU A 16 7.45 -10.83 -12.68
CA LEU A 16 6.89 -9.57 -12.20
C LEU A 16 7.28 -8.43 -13.15
N GLY A 17 6.32 -7.62 -13.55
CA GLY A 17 6.52 -6.53 -14.51
C GLY A 17 7.39 -5.40 -13.95
N PHE A 18 7.36 -5.17 -12.63
CA PHE A 18 8.16 -4.14 -11.99
C PHE A 18 9.67 -4.47 -11.91
N ASP A 19 10.04 -5.76 -11.89
CA ASP A 19 11.41 -6.23 -11.99
C ASP A 19 11.46 -7.63 -12.63
N PRO A 20 11.83 -7.74 -13.92
CA PRO A 20 11.86 -9.02 -14.66
C PRO A 20 12.90 -10.02 -14.14
N ARG A 21 13.83 -9.60 -13.26
CA ARG A 21 14.79 -10.49 -12.60
C ARG A 21 14.14 -11.30 -11.47
N VAL A 22 12.99 -10.83 -10.96
CA VAL A 22 12.26 -11.50 -9.89
C VAL A 22 11.28 -12.50 -10.50
N ARG A 23 11.34 -13.74 -10.02
CA ARG A 23 10.41 -14.81 -10.36
C ARG A 23 9.62 -15.19 -9.10
N LEU A 24 8.31 -15.33 -9.26
CA LEU A 24 7.45 -15.88 -8.24
C LEU A 24 7.12 -17.31 -8.62
N GLU A 25 7.53 -18.25 -7.78
CA GLU A 25 7.30 -19.68 -7.99
C GLU A 25 6.59 -20.26 -6.76
N PHE A 26 5.65 -21.16 -7.00
CA PHE A 26 4.91 -21.84 -5.94
C PHE A 26 5.50 -23.22 -5.71
N HIS A 27 6.23 -23.39 -4.62
CA HIS A 27 6.93 -24.64 -4.27
C HIS A 27 6.20 -25.45 -3.17
N GLY A 28 4.89 -25.48 -3.17
CA GLY A 28 4.10 -26.27 -2.23
C GLY A 28 4.34 -25.84 -0.77
N SER A 29 5.00 -26.69 0.02
CA SER A 29 5.20 -26.46 1.46
C SER A 29 6.30 -25.44 1.84
N LYS A 30 7.03 -24.89 0.90
CA LYS A 30 8.04 -23.83 1.18
C LYS A 30 7.38 -22.47 1.14
N ILE A 31 7.00 -21.96 2.31
CA ILE A 31 6.37 -20.67 2.48
C ILE A 31 7.46 -19.63 2.81
N SER A 32 7.65 -18.65 1.94
CA SER A 32 8.36 -17.40 2.30
C SER A 32 7.35 -16.45 2.94
N SER A 33 7.62 -15.96 4.15
CA SER A 33 6.68 -15.10 4.89
C SER A 33 6.34 -13.78 4.20
N GLY A 34 7.13 -13.33 3.24
CA GLY A 34 6.90 -12.09 2.49
C GLY A 34 6.56 -12.28 1.02
N GLY A 35 6.62 -13.52 0.49
CA GLY A 35 6.48 -13.77 -0.96
C GLY A 35 5.18 -13.25 -1.57
N GLY A 36 4.07 -13.36 -0.85
CA GLY A 36 2.76 -12.85 -1.28
C GLY A 36 2.72 -11.33 -1.51
N LEU A 37 3.57 -10.57 -0.83
CA LEU A 37 3.64 -9.12 -1.01
C LEU A 37 4.15 -8.70 -2.41
N LEU A 38 4.88 -9.57 -3.10
CA LEU A 38 5.33 -9.30 -4.47
C LEU A 38 4.15 -9.21 -5.45
N LEU A 39 3.08 -9.98 -5.23
CA LEU A 39 1.85 -9.87 -6.04
C LEU A 39 1.16 -8.53 -5.80
N PHE A 40 1.09 -8.06 -4.56
CA PHE A 40 0.58 -6.72 -4.26
C PHE A 40 1.46 -5.63 -4.87
N ARG A 41 2.79 -5.86 -4.94
CA ARG A 41 3.70 -4.91 -5.61
C ARG A 41 3.47 -4.87 -7.12
N GLU A 42 3.18 -6.01 -7.74
CA GLU A 42 2.80 -6.08 -9.15
C GLU A 42 1.47 -5.36 -9.41
N LEU A 43 0.50 -5.58 -8.53
CA LEU A 43 -0.78 -4.89 -8.57
C LEU A 43 -0.59 -3.36 -8.44
N ASP A 44 0.24 -2.92 -7.49
CA ASP A 44 0.60 -1.50 -7.34
C ASP A 44 1.23 -0.92 -8.60
N GLN A 45 2.10 -1.69 -9.26
CA GLN A 45 2.70 -1.25 -10.54
C GLN A 45 1.64 -1.06 -11.63
N THR A 46 0.68 -1.97 -11.70
CA THR A 46 -0.40 -1.93 -12.69
C THR A 46 -1.40 -0.82 -12.39
N LEU A 47 -1.78 -0.66 -11.12
CA LEU A 47 -2.80 0.30 -10.70
C LEU A 47 -2.23 1.69 -10.34
N GLY A 48 -0.92 1.81 -10.21
CA GLY A 48 -0.22 3.10 -10.07
C GLY A 48 -0.47 3.86 -8.77
N LEU A 49 -0.90 3.20 -7.68
CA LEU A 49 -1.22 3.89 -6.42
C LEU A 49 -0.03 4.66 -5.84
N HIS A 50 1.14 4.00 -5.70
CA HIS A 50 2.31 4.66 -5.13
C HIS A 50 2.91 5.73 -6.06
N ASP A 51 2.76 5.59 -7.35
CA ASP A 51 3.19 6.59 -8.32
C ASP A 51 2.27 7.82 -8.27
N LEU A 52 0.96 7.61 -8.14
CA LEU A 52 0.00 8.69 -7.87
C LEU A 52 0.31 9.39 -6.54
N ALA A 53 0.56 8.61 -5.48
CA ALA A 53 0.94 9.12 -4.18
C ALA A 53 2.23 9.94 -4.23
N GLY A 54 3.25 9.50 -4.98
CA GLY A 54 4.49 10.22 -5.18
C GLY A 54 4.29 11.60 -5.81
N ARG A 55 3.37 11.71 -6.76
CA ARG A 55 2.99 13.00 -7.38
C ARG A 55 2.17 13.88 -6.43
N ALA A 56 1.18 13.30 -5.74
CA ALA A 56 0.28 14.04 -4.85
C ALA A 56 0.99 14.57 -3.61
N LEU A 57 1.87 13.76 -3.02
CA LEU A 57 2.52 14.08 -1.75
C LEU A 57 3.76 14.96 -1.89
N ARG A 58 4.32 15.08 -3.06
CA ARG A 58 5.55 15.83 -3.39
C ARG A 58 6.67 15.64 -2.37
N ASP A 59 7.81 15.17 -2.81
CA ASP A 59 8.99 15.08 -1.96
C ASP A 59 9.52 16.47 -1.65
N THR A 60 9.50 16.85 -0.38
CA THR A 60 9.99 18.16 0.10
C THR A 60 11.36 18.05 0.77
N ARG A 61 11.97 16.86 0.76
CA ARG A 61 13.29 16.66 1.35
C ARG A 61 14.34 17.37 0.49
N THR A 62 15.27 18.03 1.15
CA THR A 62 16.35 18.81 0.51
C THR A 62 17.70 18.33 1.05
N GLY A 63 18.16 17.17 0.64
CA GLY A 63 19.43 16.66 1.16
C GLY A 63 20.22 15.89 0.10
N LYS A 64 21.55 16.05 0.11
CA LYS A 64 22.43 15.26 -0.75
C LYS A 64 22.50 13.77 -0.37
N ASN A 65 21.99 13.38 0.79
CA ASN A 65 22.03 12.01 1.34
C ASN A 65 20.69 11.27 1.23
N GLU A 66 19.92 11.51 0.18
CA GLU A 66 18.69 10.75 -0.08
C GLU A 66 19.04 9.35 -0.62
N VAL A 67 19.31 8.43 0.31
CA VAL A 67 19.59 7.02 -0.03
C VAL A 67 18.34 6.36 -0.62
N HIS A 68 17.17 6.69 -0.06
CA HIS A 68 15.88 6.13 -0.49
C HIS A 68 14.99 7.25 -1.05
N ASN A 69 14.40 7.02 -2.21
CA ASN A 69 13.43 7.94 -2.79
C ASN A 69 12.12 7.93 -1.97
N PHE A 70 11.30 8.95 -2.14
CA PHE A 70 10.05 9.13 -1.39
C PHE A 70 9.09 7.95 -1.60
N VAL A 71 8.91 7.52 -2.85
CA VAL A 71 8.01 6.42 -3.21
C VAL A 71 8.49 5.10 -2.59
N GLY A 72 9.79 4.86 -2.54
CA GLY A 72 10.37 3.69 -1.86
C GLY A 72 10.08 3.67 -0.36
N LEU A 73 10.20 4.81 0.32
CA LEU A 73 9.84 4.93 1.74
C LEU A 73 8.33 4.70 1.95
N LEU A 74 7.50 5.26 1.08
CA LEU A 74 6.06 5.05 1.14
C LEU A 74 5.69 3.59 0.92
N ARG A 75 6.32 2.91 -0.06
CA ARG A 75 6.16 1.47 -0.26
C ARG A 75 6.57 0.68 0.98
N GLN A 76 7.73 0.99 1.57
CA GLN A 76 8.16 0.29 2.79
C GLN A 76 7.16 0.44 3.93
N SER A 77 6.59 1.63 4.13
CA SER A 77 5.56 1.89 5.14
C SER A 77 4.28 1.10 4.86
N THR A 78 3.77 1.17 3.65
CA THR A 78 2.51 0.51 3.25
C THR A 78 2.65 -1.02 3.25
N PHE A 79 3.68 -1.53 2.62
CA PHE A 79 3.90 -2.98 2.50
C PHE A 79 4.34 -3.63 3.82
N GLY A 80 4.99 -2.87 4.71
CA GLY A 80 5.24 -3.32 6.07
C GLY A 80 3.92 -3.62 6.79
N ARG A 81 2.98 -2.70 6.73
CA ARG A 81 1.63 -2.89 7.34
C ARG A 81 0.84 -4.02 6.69
N LEU A 82 0.88 -4.12 5.36
CA LEU A 82 0.27 -5.25 4.64
C LEU A 82 0.89 -6.60 5.05
N GLY A 83 2.18 -6.61 5.34
CA GLY A 83 2.90 -7.79 5.84
C GLY A 83 2.66 -8.11 7.31
N GLY A 84 1.81 -7.35 8.01
CA GLY A 84 1.51 -7.55 9.43
C GLY A 84 2.50 -6.87 10.39
N TYR A 85 3.31 -5.93 9.90
CA TYR A 85 4.25 -5.13 10.68
C TYR A 85 3.78 -3.68 10.84
N PRO A 86 2.87 -3.40 11.76
CA PRO A 86 2.25 -2.08 11.89
C PRO A 86 3.20 -1.02 12.46
N ASP A 87 4.25 -1.46 13.15
CA ASP A 87 5.19 -0.60 13.85
C ASP A 87 6.48 -0.37 13.06
N VAL A 88 6.97 0.86 13.09
CA VAL A 88 8.25 1.24 12.50
C VAL A 88 9.45 0.53 13.13
N ASN A 89 9.31 -0.01 14.34
CA ASN A 89 10.37 -0.77 15.01
C ASN A 89 10.82 -2.00 14.20
N ASP A 90 9.90 -2.62 13.45
CA ASP A 90 10.20 -3.74 12.57
C ASP A 90 10.96 -3.33 11.29
N ALA A 91 11.01 -2.04 10.97
CA ALA A 91 11.64 -1.57 9.74
C ALA A 91 13.12 -1.97 9.63
N GLY A 92 13.84 -2.04 10.75
CA GLY A 92 15.24 -2.47 10.75
C GLY A 92 15.43 -3.94 10.32
N ARG A 93 14.48 -4.81 10.64
CA ARG A 93 14.43 -6.21 10.18
C ARG A 93 14.00 -6.27 8.72
N LEU A 94 12.93 -5.58 8.38
CA LEU A 94 12.41 -5.52 7.02
C LEU A 94 13.41 -4.91 6.03
N ALA A 95 14.27 -4.01 6.48
CA ALA A 95 15.30 -3.41 5.64
C ALA A 95 16.28 -4.43 5.05
N ARG A 96 16.46 -5.58 5.69
CA ARG A 96 17.33 -6.68 5.25
C ARG A 96 16.57 -7.79 4.53
N ASP A 97 15.25 -7.78 4.62
CA ASP A 97 14.41 -8.79 3.98
C ASP A 97 14.48 -8.67 2.46
N PRO A 98 14.82 -9.75 1.73
CA PRO A 98 14.98 -9.69 0.28
C PRO A 98 13.70 -9.28 -0.45
N VAL A 99 12.53 -9.71 0.04
CA VAL A 99 11.24 -9.36 -0.56
C VAL A 99 10.95 -7.88 -0.36
N MET A 100 11.14 -7.36 0.87
CA MET A 100 10.95 -5.93 1.13
C MET A 100 11.90 -5.07 0.30
N ARG A 101 13.15 -5.50 0.12
CA ARG A 101 14.12 -4.79 -0.72
C ARG A 101 13.65 -4.70 -2.18
N GLN A 102 13.08 -5.77 -2.72
CA GLN A 102 12.50 -5.78 -4.07
C GLN A 102 11.26 -4.87 -4.15
N ILE A 103 10.40 -4.89 -3.15
CA ILE A 103 9.21 -4.02 -3.07
C ILE A 103 9.59 -2.54 -3.09
N VAL A 104 10.56 -2.16 -2.28
CA VAL A 104 11.07 -0.78 -2.20
C VAL A 104 11.73 -0.36 -3.52
N GLY A 105 12.52 -1.26 -4.09
CA GLY A 105 13.21 -1.05 -5.36
C GLY A 105 14.42 -0.11 -5.27
N GLY A 106 14.98 0.23 -6.43
CA GLY A 106 16.11 1.14 -6.52
C GLY A 106 17.35 0.63 -5.76
N ARG A 107 17.98 1.50 -4.99
CA ARG A 107 19.19 1.15 -4.21
C ARG A 107 18.96 0.09 -3.14
N ALA A 108 17.71 -0.14 -2.72
CA ALA A 108 17.40 -1.16 -1.72
C ALA A 108 17.63 -2.57 -2.25
N VAL A 109 17.52 -2.80 -3.56
CA VAL A 109 17.71 -4.11 -4.19
C VAL A 109 19.13 -4.64 -3.94
N ASP A 110 20.12 -3.81 -4.11
CA ASP A 110 21.54 -4.20 -3.97
C ASP A 110 22.10 -3.90 -2.56
N GLY A 111 21.38 -3.09 -1.77
CA GLY A 111 21.78 -2.66 -0.44
C GLY A 111 20.78 -3.09 0.63
N GLN A 112 20.22 -2.13 1.34
CA GLN A 112 19.20 -2.31 2.36
C GLN A 112 18.06 -1.31 2.10
N ALA A 113 16.84 -1.64 2.52
CA ALA A 113 15.76 -0.68 2.60
C ALA A 113 15.97 0.26 3.82
N ALA A 114 15.02 1.16 4.07
CA ALA A 114 15.21 2.16 5.11
C ALA A 114 15.19 1.55 6.52
N SER A 115 16.09 2.05 7.35
CA SER A 115 16.21 1.66 8.75
C SER A 115 15.02 2.17 9.59
N THR A 116 14.85 1.62 10.80
CA THR A 116 13.87 2.10 11.79
C THR A 116 13.92 3.61 11.98
N ARG A 117 15.10 4.19 12.14
CA ARG A 117 15.27 5.63 12.32
C ARG A 117 14.81 6.43 11.09
N GLN A 118 15.12 5.94 9.89
CA GLN A 118 14.71 6.60 8.65
C GLN A 118 13.19 6.53 8.46
N MET A 119 12.59 5.38 8.77
CA MET A 119 11.13 5.21 8.68
C MET A 119 10.40 6.03 9.73
N ALA A 120 10.89 6.08 10.98
CA ALA A 120 10.30 6.91 12.02
C ALA A 120 10.30 8.40 11.62
N ARG A 121 11.41 8.91 11.10
CA ARG A 121 11.49 10.29 10.59
C ARG A 121 10.56 10.50 9.39
N PHE A 122 10.50 9.54 8.49
CA PHE A 122 9.60 9.63 7.32
C PHE A 122 8.13 9.74 7.76
N GLU A 123 7.69 8.90 8.67
CA GLU A 123 6.30 8.91 9.13
C GLU A 123 5.99 10.11 10.04
N ALA A 124 6.85 10.42 11.01
CA ALA A 124 6.60 11.49 11.98
C ALA A 124 6.85 12.90 11.42
N ASP A 125 7.94 13.10 10.68
CA ASP A 125 8.34 14.45 10.28
C ASP A 125 7.82 14.81 8.87
N ILE A 126 7.67 13.79 8.02
CA ILE A 126 7.33 14.02 6.61
C ILE A 126 5.84 13.75 6.35
N LEU A 127 5.35 12.54 6.63
CA LEU A 127 3.95 12.19 6.35
C LEU A 127 2.97 12.86 7.30
N ALA A 128 3.35 13.10 8.56
CA ALA A 128 2.47 13.69 9.57
C ALA A 128 2.21 15.19 9.38
N SER A 129 2.84 15.87 8.42
CA SER A 129 2.54 17.26 8.12
C SER A 129 1.07 17.43 7.70
N ALA A 130 0.43 18.54 8.10
CA ALA A 130 -0.99 18.78 7.84
C ALA A 130 -1.32 18.71 6.33
N GLN A 131 -0.45 19.26 5.49
CA GLN A 131 -0.61 19.24 4.04
C GLN A 131 -0.58 17.82 3.48
N LYS A 132 0.36 16.96 3.95
CA LYS A 132 0.47 15.59 3.45
C LYS A 132 -0.63 14.69 3.99
N ARG A 133 -1.08 14.92 5.22
CA ARG A 133 -2.26 14.21 5.75
C ARG A 133 -3.52 14.53 4.94
N ALA A 134 -3.73 15.78 4.56
CA ALA A 134 -4.84 16.16 3.68
C ALA A 134 -4.73 15.47 2.31
N ALA A 135 -3.53 15.47 1.71
CA ALA A 135 -3.30 14.79 0.42
C ALA A 135 -3.48 13.27 0.51
N LEU A 136 -3.05 12.64 1.63
CA LEU A 136 -3.30 11.21 1.89
C LEU A 136 -4.78 10.89 2.03
N ALA A 137 -5.57 11.78 2.64
CA ALA A 137 -7.01 11.59 2.77
C ALA A 137 -7.75 11.67 1.40
N GLU A 138 -7.23 12.47 0.47
CA GLU A 138 -7.78 12.60 -0.89
C GLU A 138 -7.30 11.48 -1.85
N LEU A 139 -6.17 10.86 -1.54
CA LEU A 139 -5.50 9.90 -2.43
C LEU A 139 -6.38 8.71 -2.85
N PRO A 140 -7.15 8.05 -1.95
CA PRO A 140 -8.03 6.94 -2.34
C PRO A 140 -9.07 7.37 -3.37
N GLY A 141 -9.66 8.55 -3.19
CA GLY A 141 -10.63 9.11 -4.15
C GLY A 141 -10.01 9.36 -5.52
N GLN A 142 -8.85 10.02 -5.55
CA GLN A 142 -8.13 10.29 -6.80
C GLN A 142 -7.73 9.00 -7.53
N TRP A 143 -7.34 7.97 -6.77
CA TRP A 143 -6.96 6.68 -7.34
C TRP A 143 -8.17 5.94 -7.92
N ILE A 144 -9.30 5.92 -7.21
CA ILE A 144 -10.57 5.37 -7.71
C ILE A 144 -11.03 6.09 -8.97
N ASP A 145 -10.95 7.43 -9.00
CA ASP A 145 -11.30 8.23 -10.17
C ASP A 145 -10.44 7.84 -11.38
N ALA A 146 -9.12 7.72 -11.20
CA ALA A 146 -8.21 7.28 -12.25
C ALA A 146 -8.52 5.87 -12.78
N MET A 147 -8.94 4.94 -11.89
CA MET A 147 -9.36 3.60 -12.30
C MET A 147 -10.66 3.65 -13.10
N HIS A 148 -11.62 4.48 -12.70
CA HIS A 148 -12.91 4.63 -13.38
C HIS A 148 -12.78 5.37 -14.71
N GLU A 149 -11.81 6.27 -14.88
CA GLU A 149 -11.51 6.89 -16.17
C GLU A 149 -11.05 5.83 -17.19
N ALA A 150 -10.23 4.87 -16.76
CA ALA A 150 -9.76 3.79 -17.62
C ALA A 150 -10.87 2.78 -17.95
N GLN A 151 -11.74 2.47 -16.99
CA GLN A 151 -12.84 1.52 -17.14
C GLN A 151 -14.07 1.97 -16.33
N PRO A 152 -14.96 2.81 -16.89
CA PRO A 152 -16.11 3.32 -16.17
C PRO A 152 -17.05 2.21 -15.70
N PRO A 153 -17.34 2.09 -14.40
CA PRO A 153 -18.29 1.10 -13.92
C PRO A 153 -19.72 1.51 -14.29
N LYS A 154 -20.53 0.53 -14.71
CA LYS A 154 -21.95 0.76 -14.97
C LYS A 154 -22.77 0.99 -13.70
N TRP A 155 -22.31 0.41 -12.59
CA TRP A 155 -22.96 0.47 -11.28
C TRP A 155 -21.92 0.47 -10.17
N ILE A 156 -22.15 1.23 -9.10
CA ILE A 156 -21.42 1.17 -7.85
C ILE A 156 -22.40 0.90 -6.72
N THR A 157 -22.13 -0.13 -5.94
CA THR A 157 -22.86 -0.41 -4.69
C THR A 157 -22.05 0.17 -3.54
N LEU A 158 -22.64 1.08 -2.78
CA LEU A 158 -22.05 1.61 -1.56
C LEU A 158 -22.64 0.84 -0.38
N ASP A 159 -21.81 0.09 0.32
CA ASP A 159 -22.14 -0.49 1.60
C ASP A 159 -21.66 0.45 2.70
N MET A 160 -22.59 0.88 3.56
CA MET A 160 -22.29 1.80 4.64
C MET A 160 -22.51 1.08 5.96
N ASP A 161 -21.42 0.72 6.62
CA ASP A 161 -21.45 0.22 7.98
C ASP A 161 -21.25 1.36 8.98
N SER A 162 -22.11 1.41 10.01
CA SER A 162 -21.96 2.34 11.10
C SER A 162 -21.04 1.74 12.15
N SER A 163 -19.75 2.02 12.08
CA SER A 163 -18.83 1.68 13.17
C SER A 163 -18.91 2.73 14.27
N VAL A 164 -19.42 2.33 15.42
CA VAL A 164 -19.27 3.10 16.66
C VAL A 164 -17.92 2.75 17.25
N SER A 165 -16.97 3.67 17.23
CA SER A 165 -15.71 3.53 17.95
C SER A 165 -15.91 4.06 19.38
N PRO A 166 -16.06 3.21 20.42
CA PRO A 166 -16.13 3.68 21.78
C PRO A 166 -14.75 4.18 22.20
N HIS A 167 -14.64 5.48 22.47
CA HIS A 167 -13.45 6.03 23.13
C HIS A 167 -13.44 5.58 24.59
N PRO A 168 -12.37 4.91 25.09
CA PRO A 168 -12.31 4.42 26.48
C PRO A 168 -12.08 5.51 27.53
N TRP A 169 -12.06 6.79 27.19
CA TRP A 169 -11.82 7.88 28.16
C TRP A 169 -13.02 8.81 28.28
N GLY A 170 -13.67 8.64 29.38
CA GLY A 170 -14.53 9.40 30.23
C GLY A 170 -15.12 10.75 29.82
N SER A 171 -16.39 10.84 30.15
CA SER A 171 -17.15 12.02 30.59
C SER A 171 -16.92 13.33 29.85
N GLY A 172 -17.73 13.59 28.86
CA GLY A 172 -17.85 14.96 28.37
C GLY A 172 -18.43 15.04 26.97
N ARG A 173 -19.77 15.19 26.93
CA ARG A 173 -20.53 15.64 25.74
C ARG A 173 -20.17 14.96 24.44
N HIS A 174 -20.97 13.99 24.06
CA HIS A 174 -21.00 13.41 22.71
C HIS A 174 -21.18 14.52 21.68
N ARG A 175 -20.06 15.01 21.17
CA ARG A 175 -20.09 15.71 19.90
C ARG A 175 -20.11 14.60 18.86
N MET A 176 -21.27 14.33 18.26
CA MET A 176 -21.35 13.50 17.06
C MET A 176 -20.35 14.07 16.06
N GLU A 177 -19.20 13.42 15.92
CA GLU A 177 -18.33 13.70 14.78
C GLU A 177 -19.10 13.29 13.54
N ARG A 178 -19.21 14.22 12.61
CA ARG A 178 -19.95 14.03 11.36
C ARG A 178 -19.41 12.81 10.65
N PRO A 179 -20.26 11.91 10.14
CA PRO A 179 -19.81 10.75 9.40
C PRO A 179 -18.91 11.21 8.25
N PHE A 180 -17.84 10.45 8.03
CA PHE A 180 -16.92 10.65 6.92
C PHE A 180 -17.70 10.55 5.61
N TRP A 181 -17.90 11.67 4.92
CA TRP A 181 -18.57 11.70 3.64
C TRP A 181 -17.52 11.39 2.55
N LEU A 182 -17.58 10.19 2.01
CA LEU A 182 -16.91 9.89 0.76
C LEU A 182 -17.59 10.70 -0.36
N ARG A 183 -16.95 11.79 -0.80
CA ARG A 183 -17.45 12.57 -1.93
C ARG A 183 -17.02 11.88 -3.21
N VAL A 184 -17.82 10.95 -3.72
CA VAL A 184 -17.65 10.38 -5.05
C VAL A 184 -18.08 11.46 -6.07
N ARG A 185 -17.11 12.09 -6.73
CA ARG A 185 -17.36 12.94 -7.88
C ARG A 185 -17.22 12.11 -9.16
N SER A 186 -18.30 11.55 -9.62
CA SER A 186 -18.38 11.06 -11.00
C SER A 186 -19.63 11.63 -11.66
N SER A 187 -19.44 12.36 -12.74
CA SER A 187 -20.52 12.96 -13.53
C SER A 187 -21.39 11.92 -14.29
N ALA A 188 -21.02 10.64 -14.22
CA ALA A 188 -21.68 9.54 -14.91
C ALA A 188 -22.33 8.49 -13.98
N LEU A 189 -22.34 8.71 -12.66
CA LEU A 189 -22.77 7.69 -11.71
C LEU A 189 -24.23 7.82 -11.33
N ARG A 190 -25.04 6.79 -11.60
CA ARG A 190 -26.38 6.62 -11.01
C ARG A 190 -26.27 5.72 -9.78
N VAL A 191 -26.52 6.28 -8.60
CA VAL A 191 -26.63 5.52 -7.35
C VAL A 191 -28.05 4.99 -7.21
N ARG A 192 -28.23 3.67 -7.04
CA ARG A 192 -29.51 3.09 -6.61
C ARG A 192 -29.41 2.73 -5.12
N PRO A 193 -30.37 3.18 -4.30
CA PRO A 193 -30.46 2.70 -2.91
C PRO A 193 -30.87 1.22 -2.91
N VAL A 194 -30.20 0.43 -2.06
CA VAL A 194 -30.61 -0.96 -1.78
C VAL A 194 -31.87 -0.90 -0.93
N GLN A 195 -33.00 -1.34 -1.47
CA GLN A 195 -34.20 -1.55 -0.65
C GLN A 195 -33.98 -2.81 0.18
N ARG A 196 -33.97 -2.66 1.50
CA ARG A 196 -34.04 -3.79 2.42
C ARG A 196 -35.46 -4.37 2.37
N SER A 197 -35.56 -5.63 1.97
CA SER A 197 -36.75 -6.47 2.16
C SER A 197 -36.80 -6.98 3.60
#